data_1b6007923ff2bad22a56fecfea4cb634
#
_entry.id   1b6007923ff2bad22a56fecfea4cb634
#
_cell.length_a   1.000
_cell.length_b   1.000
_cell.length_c   1.000
_cell.angle_alpha   90.00
_cell.angle_beta   90.00
_cell.angle_gamma   90.00
#
_symmetry.space_group_name_H-M   'P 1'
#
loop_
_entity.id
_entity.type
_entity.pdbx_description
1 polymer ?
#
loop_
_entity_poly.entity_id
_entity_poly.type
_entity_poly.pdbx_seq_one_letter_code
_entity_poly.pdbx_strand_id
1 'polypeptide(L)'
;MSSPALLAAAGQVGEGFFRERNPGNQPCQASETHFFCWHWATQHIGRYGTPTLQHFEIVVLSVLLGFVFAFALALLAHRVHWLRPPLLAGTGVLYTIPSIAFFFLMLPITGLGRDTAVIVLAAYTLQIIYRNTLLGLANVPESVKDAARGMGLTDRQILWRVELPLATPEIIAGLRIATVSTVAIATLAVFINAGGLGTQIYPEGNLKFPTSIVLAGSIAMLMALGLDALLLLAQRLTTPWRRARTI
;
A
#
# COMPACT_ATOMS: atom_id res chain seq x y z
N MET A 1 10.03 -57.17 13.70
CA MET A 1 8.59 -57.11 14.04
C MET A 1 8.14 -55.68 13.92
N SER A 2 7.72 -55.32 12.73
CA SER A 2 7.18 -53.95 12.40
C SER A 2 5.70 -53.95 12.77
N SER A 3 5.33 -53.11 13.76
CA SER A 3 3.97 -53.03 14.29
C SER A 3 3.01 -52.46 13.21
N PRO A 4 1.92 -53.16 12.88
CA PRO A 4 0.93 -52.72 11.89
C PRO A 4 0.22 -51.39 12.29
N ALA A 5 0.29 -50.99 13.54
CA ALA A 5 -0.27 -49.73 14.04
C ALA A 5 0.44 -48.46 13.52
N LEU A 6 1.76 -48.53 13.21
CA LEU A 6 2.50 -47.41 12.66
C LEU A 6 2.20 -47.14 11.18
N LEU A 7 1.84 -48.18 10.42
CA LEU A 7 1.42 -48.05 9.03
C LEU A 7 0.00 -47.49 8.89
N ALA A 8 -0.89 -47.82 9.85
CA ALA A 8 -2.25 -47.25 9.86
C ALA A 8 -2.28 -45.76 10.26
N ALA A 9 -1.37 -45.29 11.14
CA ALA A 9 -1.26 -43.92 11.52
C ALA A 9 -0.68 -43.04 10.40
N ALA A 10 0.25 -43.58 9.60
CA ALA A 10 0.81 -42.88 8.44
C ALA A 10 -0.21 -42.68 7.30
N GLY A 11 -1.16 -43.61 7.12
CA GLY A 11 -2.23 -43.48 6.12
C GLY A 11 -3.26 -42.38 6.46
N GLN A 12 -3.52 -42.15 7.75
CA GLN A 12 -4.51 -41.13 8.16
C GLN A 12 -4.01 -39.68 8.09
N VAL A 13 -2.70 -39.45 8.15
CA VAL A 13 -2.12 -38.10 8.04
C VAL A 13 -2.13 -37.59 6.59
N GLY A 14 -2.13 -38.50 5.59
CA GLY A 14 -2.17 -38.14 4.16
C GLY A 14 -3.57 -37.77 3.64
N GLU A 15 -4.63 -38.40 4.18
CA GLU A 15 -6.00 -38.20 3.67
C GLU A 15 -6.65 -36.87 4.10
N GLY A 16 -6.18 -36.23 5.16
CA GLY A 16 -6.69 -34.96 5.64
C GLY A 16 -6.14 -33.78 4.86
N PHE A 17 -4.94 -33.89 4.28
CA PHE A 17 -4.26 -32.81 3.56
C PHE A 17 -4.69 -32.73 2.09
N PHE A 18 -5.07 -33.86 1.48
CA PHE A 18 -5.65 -33.96 0.14
C PHE A 18 -7.13 -34.37 0.22
N ARG A 19 -7.93 -33.64 1.02
CA ARG A 19 -9.37 -33.80 0.92
C ARG A 19 -9.78 -33.41 -0.48
N GLU A 20 -9.90 -34.37 -1.39
CA GLU A 20 -10.56 -34.20 -2.69
C GLU A 20 -11.89 -33.50 -2.42
N ARG A 21 -11.92 -32.20 -2.74
CA ARG A 21 -13.15 -31.42 -2.71
C ARG A 21 -14.05 -32.04 -3.77
N ASN A 22 -15.01 -32.86 -3.34
CA ASN A 22 -15.95 -33.57 -4.18
C ASN A 22 -16.50 -32.65 -5.28
N PRO A 23 -16.15 -32.83 -6.56
CA PRO A 23 -16.51 -31.90 -7.64
C PRO A 23 -18.02 -31.86 -7.92
N GLY A 24 -18.80 -32.83 -7.36
CA GLY A 24 -20.24 -32.96 -7.62
C GLY A 24 -21.12 -31.88 -6.97
N ASN A 25 -20.65 -31.11 -6.00
CA ASN A 25 -21.50 -30.18 -5.24
C ASN A 25 -21.16 -28.69 -5.45
N GLN A 26 -20.21 -28.35 -6.32
CA GLN A 26 -19.91 -26.98 -6.69
C GLN A 26 -19.80 -26.82 -8.21
N PRO A 27 -20.86 -26.43 -8.88
CA PRO A 27 -20.94 -26.42 -10.35
C PRO A 27 -19.89 -25.52 -11.03
N CYS A 28 -19.26 -24.60 -10.28
CA CYS A 28 -18.28 -23.66 -10.83
C CYS A 28 -16.81 -24.09 -10.68
N GLN A 29 -16.49 -25.06 -9.83
CA GLN A 29 -15.11 -25.56 -9.66
C GLN A 29 -14.77 -26.68 -10.65
N ALA A 30 -15.79 -27.35 -11.18
CA ALA A 30 -15.62 -28.48 -12.08
C ALA A 30 -15.67 -28.11 -13.57
N SER A 31 -16.09 -26.88 -13.92
CA SER A 31 -16.19 -26.49 -15.33
C SER A 31 -15.03 -25.57 -15.70
N GLU A 32 -14.14 -26.07 -16.53
CA GLU A 32 -13.08 -25.29 -17.20
C GLU A 32 -13.62 -24.19 -18.14
N THR A 33 -14.95 -24.09 -18.25
CA THR A 33 -15.67 -23.23 -19.20
C THR A 33 -16.02 -21.83 -18.68
N HIS A 34 -15.97 -21.59 -17.35
CA HIS A 34 -16.36 -20.29 -16.80
C HIS A 34 -15.23 -19.62 -16.04
N PHE A 35 -14.68 -18.53 -16.59
CA PHE A 35 -13.66 -17.70 -15.95
C PHE A 35 -14.14 -17.07 -14.64
N PHE A 36 -15.45 -16.76 -14.52
CA PHE A 36 -16.06 -16.15 -13.33
C PHE A 36 -17.37 -16.82 -12.95
N CYS A 37 -17.51 -17.25 -11.70
CA CYS A 37 -18.70 -17.88 -11.16
C CYS A 37 -19.46 -16.93 -10.22
N TRP A 38 -20.51 -16.30 -10.77
CA TRP A 38 -21.33 -15.34 -10.04
C TRP A 38 -22.03 -15.93 -8.81
N HIS A 39 -22.58 -17.13 -8.96
CA HIS A 39 -23.27 -17.83 -7.85
C HIS A 39 -22.34 -18.08 -6.65
N TRP A 40 -21.09 -18.54 -6.91
CA TRP A 40 -20.09 -18.71 -5.87
C TRP A 40 -19.71 -17.38 -5.22
N ALA A 41 -19.49 -16.33 -6.00
CA ALA A 41 -19.10 -15.01 -5.52
C ALA A 41 -20.13 -14.45 -4.54
N THR A 42 -21.44 -14.52 -4.87
CA THR A 42 -22.51 -14.02 -4.00
C THR A 42 -22.65 -14.78 -2.70
N GLN A 43 -22.43 -16.09 -2.72
CA GLN A 43 -22.51 -16.93 -1.52
C GLN A 43 -21.30 -16.75 -0.59
N HIS A 44 -20.14 -16.36 -1.12
CA HIS A 44 -18.89 -16.31 -0.36
C HIS A 44 -18.36 -14.88 -0.12
N ILE A 45 -19.13 -13.85 -0.48
CA ILE A 45 -18.72 -12.44 -0.30
C ILE A 45 -18.36 -12.11 1.15
N GLY A 46 -19.03 -12.72 2.13
CA GLY A 46 -18.76 -12.53 3.55
C GLY A 46 -17.34 -12.91 3.99
N ARG A 47 -16.66 -13.80 3.25
CA ARG A 47 -15.26 -14.21 3.53
C ARG A 47 -14.27 -13.05 3.40
N TYR A 48 -14.62 -12.03 2.62
CA TYR A 48 -13.71 -10.92 2.30
C TYR A 48 -13.75 -9.80 3.33
N GLY A 49 -14.71 -9.78 4.26
CA GLY A 49 -14.87 -8.71 5.23
C GLY A 49 -13.63 -8.49 6.09
N THR A 50 -13.22 -9.52 6.83
CA THR A 50 -12.01 -9.45 7.69
C THR A 50 -10.73 -9.18 6.90
N PRO A 51 -10.43 -9.89 5.77
CA PRO A 51 -9.28 -9.57 4.94
C PRO A 51 -9.27 -8.13 4.41
N THR A 52 -10.43 -7.57 4.06
CA THR A 52 -10.55 -6.18 3.60
C THR A 52 -10.19 -5.19 4.70
N LEU A 53 -10.70 -5.41 5.92
CA LEU A 53 -10.37 -4.55 7.06
C LEU A 53 -8.88 -4.62 7.42
N GLN A 54 -8.29 -5.82 7.46
CA GLN A 54 -6.86 -5.99 7.69
C GLN A 54 -6.03 -5.29 6.62
N HIS A 55 -6.43 -5.42 5.37
CA HIS A 55 -5.75 -4.78 4.24
C HIS A 55 -5.80 -3.25 4.34
N PHE A 56 -6.98 -2.72 4.62
CA PHE A 56 -7.18 -1.28 4.84
C PHE A 56 -6.32 -0.75 5.99
N GLU A 57 -6.29 -1.46 7.11
CA GLU A 57 -5.52 -1.09 8.29
C GLU A 57 -4.02 -1.07 8.00
N ILE A 58 -3.48 -2.11 7.36
CA ILE A 58 -2.08 -2.18 6.94
C ILE A 58 -1.74 -1.00 6.03
N VAL A 59 -2.57 -0.72 5.02
CA VAL A 59 -2.35 0.37 4.07
C VAL A 59 -2.35 1.73 4.76
N VAL A 60 -3.37 2.02 5.57
CA VAL A 60 -3.49 3.32 6.24
C VAL A 60 -2.32 3.57 7.19
N LEU A 61 -1.98 2.57 8.01
CA LEU A 61 -0.86 2.70 8.95
C LEU A 61 0.48 2.89 8.23
N SER A 62 0.71 2.13 7.15
CA SER A 62 1.93 2.26 6.35
C SER A 62 2.07 3.63 5.70
N VAL A 63 0.99 4.13 5.11
CA VAL A 63 0.97 5.44 4.44
C VAL A 63 1.12 6.56 5.45
N LEU A 64 0.47 6.50 6.59
CA LEU A 64 0.60 7.51 7.66
C LEU A 64 2.02 7.53 8.22
N LEU A 65 2.57 6.36 8.55
CA LEU A 65 3.94 6.25 9.07
C LEU A 65 4.95 6.77 8.04
N GLY A 66 4.84 6.32 6.79
CA GLY A 66 5.70 6.77 5.71
C GLY A 66 5.57 8.25 5.40
N PHE A 67 4.34 8.81 5.48
CA PHE A 67 4.11 10.25 5.32
C PHE A 67 4.83 11.06 6.39
N VAL A 68 4.71 10.68 7.66
CA VAL A 68 5.36 11.41 8.76
C VAL A 68 6.87 11.45 8.57
N PHE A 69 7.50 10.30 8.28
CA PHE A 69 8.95 10.24 8.07
C PHE A 69 9.39 10.96 6.79
N ALA A 70 8.71 10.72 5.66
CA ALA A 70 9.05 11.35 4.39
C ALA A 70 8.89 12.87 4.43
N PHE A 71 7.83 13.36 5.07
CA PHE A 71 7.57 14.78 5.22
C PHE A 71 8.63 15.44 6.13
N ALA A 72 8.95 14.82 7.27
CA ALA A 72 10.02 15.30 8.15
C ALA A 72 11.38 15.37 7.44
N LEU A 73 11.74 14.30 6.69
CA LEU A 73 12.97 14.27 5.90
C LEU A 73 12.98 15.32 4.80
N ALA A 74 11.83 15.57 4.14
CA ALA A 74 11.73 16.60 3.11
C ALA A 74 11.89 18.00 3.67
N LEU A 75 11.30 18.30 4.83
CA LEU A 75 11.48 19.59 5.50
C LEU A 75 12.93 19.80 5.97
N LEU A 76 13.56 18.72 6.48
CA LEU A 76 14.98 18.76 6.84
C LEU A 76 15.86 19.05 5.62
N ALA A 77 15.66 18.32 4.52
CA ALA A 77 16.38 18.50 3.27
C ALA A 77 16.08 19.86 2.60
N HIS A 78 14.91 20.42 2.82
CA HIS A 78 14.56 21.76 2.34
C HIS A 78 15.40 22.83 3.05
N ARG A 79 15.61 22.69 4.36
CA ARG A 79 16.46 23.61 5.13
C ARG A 79 17.96 23.37 4.90
N VAL A 80 18.37 22.10 4.79
CA VAL A 80 19.76 21.70 4.70
C VAL A 80 20.02 21.10 3.32
N HIS A 81 20.32 21.97 2.36
CA HIS A 81 20.35 21.63 0.93
C HIS A 81 21.27 20.45 0.57
N TRP A 82 22.41 20.32 1.25
CA TRP A 82 23.35 19.23 0.99
C TRP A 82 22.80 17.84 1.35
N LEU A 83 21.74 17.75 2.18
CA LEU A 83 21.06 16.48 2.50
C LEU A 83 20.13 16.01 1.37
N ARG A 84 19.74 16.87 0.43
CA ARG A 84 18.81 16.50 -0.65
C ARG A 84 19.30 15.33 -1.49
N PRO A 85 20.54 15.35 -2.06
CA PRO A 85 21.01 14.24 -2.88
C PRO A 85 21.14 12.93 -2.11
N PRO A 86 21.79 12.85 -0.93
CA PRO A 86 21.93 11.59 -0.22
C PRO A 86 20.62 11.00 0.28
N LEU A 87 19.66 11.82 0.73
CA LEU A 87 18.34 11.34 1.13
C LEU A 87 17.52 10.86 -0.07
N LEU A 88 17.62 11.56 -1.21
CA LEU A 88 16.98 11.11 -2.45
C LEU A 88 17.56 9.79 -2.94
N ALA A 89 18.88 9.62 -2.89
CA ALA A 89 19.54 8.38 -3.24
C ALA A 89 19.18 7.26 -2.26
N GLY A 90 19.23 7.51 -0.95
CA GLY A 90 18.93 6.52 0.08
C GLY A 90 17.49 6.00 0.01
N THR A 91 16.50 6.91 -0.09
CA THR A 91 15.09 6.49 -0.27
C THR A 91 14.87 5.80 -1.61
N GLY A 92 15.62 6.21 -2.66
CA GLY A 92 15.61 5.57 -3.97
C GLY A 92 16.11 4.13 -3.91
N VAL A 93 17.24 3.88 -3.24
CA VAL A 93 17.78 2.53 -3.05
C VAL A 93 16.76 1.64 -2.33
N LEU A 94 16.14 2.12 -1.26
CA LEU A 94 15.08 1.37 -0.57
C LEU A 94 13.95 0.98 -1.52
N TYR A 95 13.55 1.87 -2.40
CA TYR A 95 12.48 1.65 -3.37
C TYR A 95 12.85 0.63 -4.46
N THR A 96 14.14 0.44 -4.75
CA THR A 96 14.59 -0.55 -5.76
C THR A 96 14.62 -1.98 -5.23
N ILE A 97 14.58 -2.20 -3.92
CA ILE A 97 14.56 -3.55 -3.34
C ILE A 97 13.26 -4.23 -3.78
N PRO A 98 13.27 -5.45 -4.35
CA PRO A 98 12.04 -6.17 -4.65
C PRO A 98 11.19 -6.36 -3.40
N SER A 99 9.87 -6.04 -3.46
CA SER A 99 9.00 -5.99 -2.27
C SER A 99 8.95 -7.30 -1.50
N ILE A 100 8.86 -8.44 -2.18
CA ILE A 100 8.89 -9.76 -1.53
C ILE A 100 10.23 -9.97 -0.80
N ALA A 101 11.35 -9.62 -1.44
CA ALA A 101 12.66 -9.74 -0.81
C ALA A 101 12.78 -8.84 0.43
N PHE A 102 12.24 -7.63 0.38
CA PHE A 102 12.28 -6.72 1.50
C PHE A 102 11.44 -7.20 2.69
N PHE A 103 10.26 -7.78 2.44
CA PHE A 103 9.48 -8.43 3.49
C PHE A 103 10.32 -9.50 4.22
N PHE A 104 10.96 -10.41 3.47
CA PHE A 104 11.77 -11.48 4.07
C PHE A 104 13.05 -10.96 4.75
N LEU A 105 13.66 -9.91 4.22
CA LEU A 105 14.86 -9.28 4.81
C LEU A 105 14.56 -8.69 6.20
N MET A 106 13.34 -8.22 6.43
CA MET A 106 12.94 -7.63 7.71
C MET A 106 12.54 -8.67 8.76
N LEU A 107 12.26 -9.93 8.39
CA LEU A 107 11.81 -10.96 9.34
C LEU A 107 12.75 -11.18 10.56
N PRO A 108 14.08 -11.19 10.40
CA PRO A 108 14.97 -11.37 11.56
C PRO A 108 14.87 -10.23 12.59
N ILE A 109 14.39 -9.06 12.17
CA ILE A 109 14.33 -7.84 12.99
C ILE A 109 12.93 -7.66 13.59
N THR A 110 11.89 -7.83 12.78
CA THR A 110 10.51 -7.47 13.14
C THR A 110 9.58 -8.68 13.30
N GLY A 111 10.04 -9.89 12.92
CA GLY A 111 9.23 -11.11 12.95
C GLY A 111 8.21 -11.20 11.83
N LEU A 112 7.35 -12.23 11.91
CA LEU A 112 6.23 -12.44 10.98
C LEU A 112 5.04 -11.56 11.39
N GLY A 113 4.27 -11.11 10.41
CA GLY A 113 2.96 -10.52 10.63
C GLY A 113 2.85 -9.06 10.22
N ARG A 114 1.83 -8.42 10.77
CA ARG A 114 1.37 -7.09 10.40
C ARG A 114 2.43 -5.99 10.56
N ASP A 115 3.18 -6.01 11.66
CA ASP A 115 4.13 -4.94 11.96
C ASP A 115 5.25 -4.88 10.92
N THR A 116 5.76 -6.03 10.49
CA THR A 116 6.71 -6.14 9.39
C THR A 116 6.10 -5.59 8.09
N ALA A 117 4.84 -5.93 7.79
CA ALA A 117 4.16 -5.39 6.62
C ALA A 117 4.09 -3.85 6.67
N VAL A 118 3.68 -3.30 7.79
CA VAL A 118 3.54 -1.84 7.97
C VAL A 118 4.89 -1.14 7.79
N ILE A 119 5.96 -1.64 8.41
CA ILE A 119 7.30 -1.03 8.33
C ILE A 119 7.84 -1.06 6.89
N VAL A 120 7.77 -2.21 6.23
CA VAL A 120 8.26 -2.37 4.86
C VAL A 120 7.47 -1.50 3.89
N LEU A 121 6.15 -1.50 3.98
CA LEU A 121 5.31 -0.67 3.12
C LEU A 121 5.52 0.83 3.39
N ALA A 122 5.70 1.24 4.65
CA ALA A 122 6.05 2.61 4.98
C ALA A 122 7.39 3.04 4.34
N ALA A 123 8.39 2.15 4.33
CA ALA A 123 9.66 2.41 3.67
C ALA A 123 9.51 2.64 2.15
N TYR A 124 8.61 1.92 1.49
CA TYR A 124 8.30 2.16 0.07
C TYR A 124 7.63 3.51 -0.19
N THR A 125 6.80 3.99 0.73
CA THR A 125 6.14 5.29 0.57
C THR A 125 7.13 6.46 0.70
N LEU A 126 8.26 6.27 1.43
CA LEU A 126 9.25 7.32 1.67
C LEU A 126 9.72 7.99 0.37
N GLN A 127 10.14 7.20 -0.61
CA GLN A 127 10.67 7.73 -1.88
C GLN A 127 9.64 8.59 -2.60
N ILE A 128 8.41 8.10 -2.71
CA ILE A 128 7.35 8.77 -3.46
C ILE A 128 6.97 10.09 -2.79
N ILE A 129 6.70 10.06 -1.47
CA ILE A 129 6.25 11.23 -0.72
C ILE A 129 7.38 12.25 -0.56
N TYR A 130 8.60 11.81 -0.22
CA TYR A 130 9.76 12.67 -0.10
C TYR A 130 10.03 13.46 -1.38
N ARG A 131 10.09 12.76 -2.52
CA ARG A 131 10.34 13.38 -3.83
C ARG A 131 9.26 14.39 -4.20
N ASN A 132 7.98 14.06 -4.04
CA ASN A 132 6.88 14.95 -4.38
C ASN A 132 6.81 16.16 -3.43
N THR A 133 7.13 15.98 -2.14
CA THR A 133 7.21 17.09 -1.18
C THR A 133 8.33 18.07 -1.56
N LEU A 134 9.52 17.56 -1.87
CA LEU A 134 10.63 18.43 -2.31
C LEU A 134 10.30 19.15 -3.62
N LEU A 135 9.67 18.46 -4.57
CA LEU A 135 9.25 19.06 -5.84
C LEU A 135 8.23 20.18 -5.59
N GLY A 136 7.24 19.92 -4.74
CA GLY A 136 6.24 20.94 -4.39
C GLY A 136 6.87 22.19 -3.77
N LEU A 137 7.80 22.02 -2.83
CA LEU A 137 8.52 23.14 -2.22
C LEU A 137 9.44 23.88 -3.22
N ALA A 138 10.07 23.14 -4.14
CA ALA A 138 10.93 23.73 -5.17
C ALA A 138 10.15 24.51 -6.24
N ASN A 139 8.89 24.13 -6.49
CA ASN A 139 8.02 24.79 -7.47
C ASN A 139 7.42 26.12 -6.97
N VAL A 140 7.63 26.49 -5.71
CA VAL A 140 7.20 27.81 -5.20
C VAL A 140 8.07 28.90 -5.81
N PRO A 141 7.48 29.87 -6.55
CA PRO A 141 8.26 30.91 -7.23
C PRO A 141 9.07 31.77 -6.23
N GLU A 142 10.33 32.06 -6.58
CA GLU A 142 11.20 32.87 -5.70
C GLU A 142 10.63 34.26 -5.49
N SER A 143 9.99 34.86 -6.51
CA SER A 143 9.30 36.15 -6.40
C SER A 143 8.24 36.21 -5.29
N VAL A 144 7.56 35.09 -5.04
CA VAL A 144 6.57 34.99 -3.95
C VAL A 144 7.27 34.97 -2.59
N LYS A 145 8.39 34.25 -2.50
CA LYS A 145 9.21 34.23 -1.28
C LYS A 145 9.86 35.57 -0.99
N ASP A 146 10.34 36.26 -2.01
CA ASP A 146 10.92 37.59 -1.87
C ASP A 146 9.87 38.65 -1.46
N ALA A 147 8.66 38.56 -2.01
CA ALA A 147 7.56 39.43 -1.57
C ALA A 147 7.22 39.16 -0.08
N ALA A 148 7.23 37.90 0.35
CA ALA A 148 7.00 37.54 1.75
C ALA A 148 8.12 38.05 2.67
N ARG A 149 9.39 37.98 2.23
CA ARG A 149 10.54 38.60 2.94
C ARG A 149 10.39 40.11 3.05
N GLY A 150 9.98 40.79 1.93
CA GLY A 150 9.72 42.20 1.92
C GLY A 150 8.60 42.66 2.87
N MET A 151 7.65 41.77 3.16
CA MET A 151 6.62 41.99 4.19
C MET A 151 7.10 41.71 5.63
N GLY A 152 8.37 41.36 5.83
CA GLY A 152 8.96 41.08 7.14
C GLY A 152 8.71 39.70 7.70
N LEU A 153 8.28 38.72 6.89
CA LEU A 153 8.14 37.35 7.35
C LEU A 153 9.52 36.68 7.53
N THR A 154 9.69 36.00 8.62
CA THR A 154 10.85 35.14 8.86
C THR A 154 10.82 33.91 7.98
N ASP A 155 11.97 33.25 7.71
CA ASP A 155 12.05 32.02 6.89
C ASP A 155 11.13 30.90 7.40
N ARG A 156 10.96 30.77 8.73
CA ARG A 156 10.02 29.82 9.32
C ARG A 156 8.56 30.18 8.99
N GLN A 157 8.22 31.46 9.01
CA GLN A 157 6.88 31.92 8.64
C GLN A 157 6.63 31.76 7.14
N ILE A 158 7.63 32.01 6.30
CA ILE A 158 7.57 31.78 4.86
C ILE A 158 7.30 30.30 4.57
N LEU A 159 8.05 29.39 5.18
CA LEU A 159 7.83 27.94 5.02
C LEU A 159 6.39 27.53 5.36
N TRP A 160 5.89 27.92 6.53
CA TRP A 160 4.59 27.43 7.01
C TRP A 160 3.38 28.17 6.42
N ARG A 161 3.51 29.47 6.09
CA ARG A 161 2.40 30.32 5.61
C ARG A 161 2.36 30.49 4.11
N VAL A 162 3.48 30.24 3.42
CA VAL A 162 3.60 30.49 1.97
C VAL A 162 3.98 29.20 1.23
N GLU A 163 5.15 28.62 1.54
CA GLU A 163 5.67 27.51 0.76
C GLU A 163 4.83 26.24 0.91
N LEU A 164 4.54 25.80 2.13
CA LEU A 164 3.77 24.58 2.37
C LEU A 164 2.33 24.66 1.81
N PRO A 165 1.57 25.73 2.01
CA PRO A 165 0.27 25.87 1.36
C PRO A 165 0.36 25.78 -0.16
N LEU A 166 1.33 26.43 -0.77
CA LEU A 166 1.53 26.40 -2.23
C LEU A 166 2.03 25.04 -2.73
N ALA A 167 2.80 24.29 -1.91
CA ALA A 167 3.29 22.96 -2.21
C ALA A 167 2.25 21.84 -1.93
N THR A 168 1.16 22.15 -1.22
CA THR A 168 0.13 21.15 -0.83
C THR A 168 -0.39 20.31 -1.99
N PRO A 169 -0.65 20.85 -3.19
CA PRO A 169 -1.12 20.03 -4.31
C PRO A 169 -0.17 18.91 -4.70
N GLU A 170 1.12 19.18 -4.74
CA GLU A 170 2.18 18.23 -5.08
C GLU A 170 2.40 17.23 -3.95
N ILE A 171 2.31 17.66 -2.70
CA ILE A 171 2.39 16.79 -1.52
C ILE A 171 1.25 15.78 -1.54
N ILE A 172 0.00 16.25 -1.75
CA ILE A 172 -1.16 15.34 -1.82
C ILE A 172 -1.07 14.44 -3.06
N ALA A 173 -0.59 14.94 -4.20
CA ALA A 173 -0.38 14.10 -5.38
C ALA A 173 0.60 12.95 -5.08
N GLY A 174 1.70 13.23 -4.38
CA GLY A 174 2.63 12.20 -3.92
C GLY A 174 1.98 11.20 -2.95
N LEU A 175 1.17 11.69 -2.02
CA LEU A 175 0.44 10.84 -1.08
C LEU A 175 -0.56 9.92 -1.79
N ARG A 176 -1.26 10.41 -2.82
CA ARG A 176 -2.17 9.62 -3.65
C ARG A 176 -1.45 8.47 -4.37
N ILE A 177 -0.34 8.78 -5.05
CA ILE A 177 0.48 7.77 -5.74
C ILE A 177 0.98 6.73 -4.74
N ALA A 178 1.51 7.17 -3.59
CA ALA A 178 1.99 6.27 -2.54
C ALA A 178 0.87 5.36 -2.02
N THR A 179 -0.32 5.90 -1.77
CA THR A 179 -1.48 5.14 -1.27
C THR A 179 -1.91 4.04 -2.25
N VAL A 180 -2.10 4.39 -3.52
CA VAL A 180 -2.52 3.43 -4.56
C VAL A 180 -1.47 2.32 -4.72
N SER A 181 -0.18 2.69 -4.76
CA SER A 181 0.92 1.72 -4.83
C SER A 181 0.97 0.82 -3.60
N THR A 182 0.74 1.37 -2.41
CA THR A 182 0.74 0.59 -1.16
C THR A 182 -0.40 -0.42 -1.13
N VAL A 183 -1.61 -0.07 -1.59
CA VAL A 183 -2.71 -1.05 -1.72
C VAL A 183 -2.30 -2.23 -2.60
N ALA A 184 -1.65 -1.99 -3.72
CA ALA A 184 -1.20 -3.05 -4.62
C ALA A 184 -0.12 -3.95 -3.95
N ILE A 185 0.91 -3.34 -3.36
CA ILE A 185 2.03 -4.08 -2.76
C ILE A 185 1.59 -4.82 -1.48
N ALA A 186 0.62 -4.30 -0.73
CA ALA A 186 0.09 -4.93 0.49
C ALA A 186 -0.55 -6.31 0.22
N THR A 187 -0.95 -6.63 -1.01
CA THR A 187 -1.41 -7.98 -1.37
C THR A 187 -0.31 -9.03 -1.18
N LEU A 188 0.96 -8.64 -1.29
CA LEU A 188 2.11 -9.52 -1.11
C LEU A 188 2.46 -9.77 0.37
N ALA A 189 1.87 -9.03 1.30
CA ALA A 189 2.08 -9.24 2.73
C ALA A 189 1.55 -10.59 3.24
N VAL A 190 0.78 -11.31 2.42
CA VAL A 190 0.38 -12.70 2.67
C VAL A 190 1.59 -13.62 2.89
N PHE A 191 2.70 -13.40 2.20
CA PHE A 191 3.91 -14.23 2.31
C PHE A 191 4.58 -14.17 3.70
N ILE A 192 4.31 -13.14 4.47
CA ILE A 192 4.79 -12.97 5.83
C ILE A 192 3.68 -13.11 6.88
N ASN A 193 2.55 -13.72 6.49
CA ASN A 193 1.39 -13.96 7.35
C ASN A 193 0.79 -12.67 7.97
N ALA A 194 0.85 -11.56 7.27
CA ALA A 194 0.29 -10.29 7.73
C ALA A 194 -1.23 -10.13 7.52
N GLY A 195 -1.85 -11.10 6.84
CA GLY A 195 -3.28 -11.04 6.51
C GLY A 195 -3.57 -10.21 5.26
N GLY A 196 -4.78 -9.64 5.20
CA GLY A 196 -5.23 -8.81 4.09
C GLY A 196 -5.75 -9.60 2.88
N LEU A 197 -6.11 -8.88 1.82
CA LEU A 197 -6.73 -9.46 0.62
C LEU A 197 -5.83 -10.45 -0.12
N GLY A 198 -4.52 -10.37 0.05
CA GLY A 198 -3.57 -11.34 -0.48
C GLY A 198 -3.86 -12.78 -0.05
N THR A 199 -4.45 -12.99 1.14
CA THR A 199 -4.85 -14.31 1.65
C THR A 199 -5.94 -14.98 0.81
N GLN A 200 -6.69 -14.21 0.03
CA GLN A 200 -7.72 -14.69 -0.88
C GLN A 200 -7.22 -14.77 -2.34
N ILE A 201 -6.10 -14.12 -2.66
CA ILE A 201 -5.51 -14.11 -4.01
C ILE A 201 -4.54 -15.27 -4.17
N TYR A 202 -3.57 -15.40 -3.27
CA TYR A 202 -2.44 -16.31 -3.43
C TYR A 202 -2.80 -17.80 -3.38
N PRO A 203 -3.54 -18.30 -2.36
CA PRO A 203 -3.91 -19.71 -2.32
C PRO A 203 -4.80 -20.14 -3.49
N GLU A 204 -5.73 -19.29 -3.88
CA GLU A 204 -6.67 -19.57 -4.97
C GLU A 204 -6.00 -19.48 -6.36
N GLY A 205 -4.92 -18.72 -6.47
CA GLY A 205 -4.04 -18.72 -7.66
C GLY A 205 -3.40 -20.08 -7.91
N ASN A 206 -2.91 -20.73 -6.85
CA ASN A 206 -2.35 -22.08 -6.91
C ASN A 206 -3.40 -23.14 -7.26
N LEU A 207 -4.66 -22.93 -6.84
CA LEU A 207 -5.79 -23.82 -7.11
C LEU A 207 -6.46 -23.53 -8.47
N LYS A 208 -5.94 -22.59 -9.26
CA LYS A 208 -6.51 -22.15 -10.56
C LYS A 208 -7.99 -21.78 -10.47
N PHE A 209 -8.38 -21.08 -9.39
CA PHE A 209 -9.75 -20.62 -9.18
C PHE A 209 -9.86 -19.09 -9.39
N PRO A 210 -10.10 -18.65 -10.64
CA PRO A 210 -10.03 -17.22 -11.03
C PRO A 210 -11.08 -16.35 -10.32
N THR A 211 -12.25 -16.88 -9.99
CA THR A 211 -13.35 -16.12 -9.38
C THR A 211 -12.92 -15.44 -8.06
N SER A 212 -12.23 -16.16 -7.18
CA SER A 212 -11.76 -15.60 -5.91
C SER A 212 -10.69 -14.53 -6.12
N ILE A 213 -9.79 -14.74 -7.07
CA ILE A 213 -8.73 -13.79 -7.42
C ILE A 213 -9.33 -12.50 -7.96
N VAL A 214 -10.27 -12.62 -8.90
CA VAL A 214 -10.96 -11.46 -9.51
C VAL A 214 -11.74 -10.69 -8.45
N LEU A 215 -12.43 -11.40 -7.55
CA LEU A 215 -13.21 -10.76 -6.48
C LEU A 215 -12.32 -10.01 -5.49
N ALA A 216 -11.26 -10.66 -4.97
CA ALA A 216 -10.31 -10.02 -4.06
C ALA A 216 -9.56 -8.84 -4.74
N GLY A 217 -9.13 -9.03 -5.99
CA GLY A 217 -8.48 -7.98 -6.78
C GLY A 217 -9.41 -6.79 -7.04
N SER A 218 -10.69 -7.05 -7.34
CA SER A 218 -11.69 -5.99 -7.52
C SER A 218 -11.94 -5.21 -6.23
N ILE A 219 -11.99 -5.88 -5.07
CA ILE A 219 -12.13 -5.21 -3.77
C ILE A 219 -10.89 -4.34 -3.49
N ALA A 220 -9.68 -4.85 -3.74
CA ALA A 220 -8.44 -4.07 -3.58
C ALA A 220 -8.42 -2.84 -4.53
N MET A 221 -8.82 -3.01 -5.78
CA MET A 221 -8.93 -1.92 -6.75
C MET A 221 -9.94 -0.86 -6.31
N LEU A 222 -11.14 -1.26 -5.86
CA LEU A 222 -12.16 -0.34 -5.35
C LEU A 222 -11.67 0.40 -4.10
N MET A 223 -10.94 -0.28 -3.20
CA MET A 223 -10.29 0.35 -2.05
C MET A 223 -9.28 1.40 -2.49
N ALA A 224 -8.41 1.08 -3.45
CA ALA A 224 -7.43 2.03 -3.98
C ALA A 224 -8.09 3.25 -4.61
N LEU A 225 -9.12 3.05 -5.45
CA LEU A 225 -9.90 4.13 -6.07
C LEU A 225 -10.63 4.98 -5.03
N GLY A 226 -11.21 4.37 -4.01
CA GLY A 226 -11.90 5.07 -2.92
C GLY A 226 -10.95 5.96 -2.11
N LEU A 227 -9.78 5.43 -1.73
CA LEU A 227 -8.74 6.19 -1.03
C LEU A 227 -8.17 7.32 -1.91
N ASP A 228 -7.93 7.05 -3.20
CA ASP A 228 -7.48 8.07 -4.15
C ASP A 228 -8.51 9.20 -4.31
N ALA A 229 -9.78 8.85 -4.47
CA ALA A 229 -10.87 9.82 -4.56
C ALA A 229 -11.01 10.66 -3.28
N LEU A 230 -10.85 10.05 -2.10
CA LEU A 230 -10.86 10.74 -0.82
C LEU A 230 -9.72 11.77 -0.72
N LEU A 231 -8.50 11.36 -1.09
CA LEU A 231 -7.34 12.25 -1.11
C LEU A 231 -7.48 13.35 -2.16
N LEU A 232 -8.07 13.04 -3.33
CA LEU A 232 -8.39 14.04 -4.36
C LEU A 232 -9.40 15.07 -3.84
N LEU A 233 -10.42 14.62 -3.12
CA LEU A 233 -11.37 15.52 -2.49
C LEU A 233 -10.68 16.41 -1.44
N ALA A 234 -9.85 15.84 -0.59
CA ALA A 234 -9.04 16.58 0.36
C ALA A 234 -8.16 17.64 -0.34
N GLN A 235 -7.50 17.28 -1.44
CA GLN A 235 -6.73 18.21 -2.26
C GLN A 235 -7.59 19.36 -2.77
N ARG A 236 -8.78 19.07 -3.31
CA ARG A 236 -9.70 20.10 -3.82
C ARG A 236 -10.20 21.06 -2.74
N LEU A 237 -10.39 20.57 -1.53
CA LEU A 237 -10.84 21.38 -0.38
C LEU A 237 -9.71 22.24 0.19
N THR A 238 -8.48 21.74 0.19
CA THR A 238 -7.31 22.45 0.76
C THR A 238 -6.64 23.40 -0.23
N THR A 239 -6.98 23.35 -1.53
CA THR A 239 -6.33 24.18 -2.57
C THR A 239 -7.35 24.96 -3.43
N PRO A 240 -8.22 25.80 -2.83
CA PRO A 240 -9.26 26.52 -3.57
C PRO A 240 -8.71 27.51 -4.61
N TRP A 241 -7.50 28.06 -4.41
CA TRP A 241 -6.86 29.01 -5.32
C TRP A 241 -6.52 28.44 -6.70
N ARG A 242 -6.39 27.10 -6.84
CA ARG A 242 -6.15 26.47 -8.17
C ARG A 242 -7.34 26.61 -9.10
N ARG A 243 -8.56 26.70 -8.57
CA ARG A 243 -9.78 26.88 -9.38
C ARG A 243 -9.84 28.25 -10.07
N ALA A 244 -9.20 29.28 -9.48
CA ALA A 244 -9.20 30.62 -10.04
C ALA A 244 -8.25 30.80 -11.24
N ARG A 245 -7.39 29.82 -11.56
CA ARG A 245 -6.45 29.88 -12.71
C ARG A 245 -6.99 29.23 -13.99
N THR A 246 -8.17 28.63 -13.95
CA THR A 246 -8.81 27.91 -15.09
C THR A 246 -9.90 28.75 -15.80
N ILE A 247 -9.93 30.08 -15.57
CA ILE A 247 -10.79 31.03 -16.30
C ILE A 247 -9.94 31.90 -17.22
#